data_7283892c00bcb4fae1111c2cd75ec657
#
_entry.id   7283892c00bcb4fae1111c2cd75ec657
#
_cell.length_a   1.000
_cell.length_b   1.000
_cell.length_c   1.000
_cell.angle_alpha   90.00
_cell.angle_beta   90.00
_cell.angle_gamma   90.00
#
_symmetry.space_group_name_H-M   'P 1'
#
loop_
_entity.id
_entity.type
_entity.pdbx_description
1 polymer ?
#
loop_
_entity_poly.entity_id
_entity_poly.type
_entity_poly.pdbx_seq_one_letter_code
_entity_poly.pdbx_strand_id
1 'polypeptide(L)'
;MSGLAFCGSTDMGDLSYLMPVIQPTVSGFSGALHSRDFAVADPQLAYVAPAKLMAMTAIDLLAGGADRGEAVRRAGVRRTADEYRRLWAGLLHPCANDL
;
A
#
# COMPACT_ATOMS: atom_id res chain seq x y z
N MET A 1 -22.18 -12.24 0.54
CA MET A 1 -21.26 -11.32 -0.19
C MET A 1 -20.09 -12.15 -0.69
N SER A 2 -20.00 -12.35 -1.99
CA SER A 2 -18.78 -12.90 -2.58
C SER A 2 -17.70 -11.83 -2.44
N GLY A 3 -16.74 -12.03 -1.55
CA GLY A 3 -15.58 -11.18 -1.47
C GLY A 3 -14.83 -11.23 -2.80
N LEU A 4 -14.69 -10.08 -3.46
CA LEU A 4 -13.77 -9.95 -4.58
C LEU A 4 -12.38 -10.25 -4.07
N ALA A 5 -11.86 -11.43 -4.39
CA ALA A 5 -10.47 -11.75 -4.11
C ALA A 5 -9.61 -10.92 -5.07
N PHE A 6 -8.94 -9.91 -4.53
CA PHE A 6 -7.96 -9.13 -5.27
C PHE A 6 -6.65 -9.93 -5.33
N CYS A 7 -6.29 -10.40 -6.50
CA CYS A 7 -5.05 -11.13 -6.74
C CYS A 7 -4.04 -10.20 -7.42
N GLY A 8 -3.52 -9.25 -6.68
CA GLY A 8 -2.51 -8.33 -7.17
C GLY A 8 -1.38 -8.16 -6.18
N SER A 9 -0.28 -7.58 -6.64
CA SER A 9 0.86 -7.20 -5.81
C SER A 9 1.24 -5.75 -6.06
N THR A 10 1.88 -5.15 -5.07
CA THR A 10 2.33 -3.76 -5.12
C THR A 10 3.59 -3.60 -4.28
N ASP A 11 4.41 -2.61 -4.62
CA ASP A 11 5.63 -2.26 -3.88
C ASP A 11 5.33 -1.81 -2.43
N MET A 12 4.09 -1.43 -2.13
CA MET A 12 3.65 -1.15 -0.77
C MET A 12 3.79 -2.37 0.15
N GLY A 13 3.76 -3.58 -0.40
CA GLY A 13 4.02 -4.80 0.35
C GLY A 13 5.38 -4.79 1.02
N ASP A 14 6.42 -4.34 0.34
CA ASP A 14 7.77 -4.22 0.90
C ASP A 14 7.83 -3.22 2.05
N LEU A 15 7.18 -2.05 1.89
CA LEU A 15 7.11 -1.04 2.95
C LEU A 15 6.36 -1.55 4.18
N SER A 16 5.37 -2.42 3.99
CA SER A 16 4.57 -2.96 5.10
C SER A 16 5.38 -3.81 6.08
N TYR A 17 6.53 -4.32 5.67
CA TYR A 17 7.46 -5.01 6.57
C TYR A 17 8.15 -4.06 7.56
N LEU A 18 8.31 -2.81 7.18
CA LEU A 18 9.08 -1.82 7.93
C LEU A 18 8.20 -0.84 8.69
N MET A 19 7.01 -0.57 8.19
CA MET A 19 6.11 0.45 8.74
C MET A 19 4.65 0.12 8.44
N PRO A 20 3.70 0.64 9.22
CA PRO A 20 2.29 0.59 8.87
C PRO A 20 2.04 1.33 7.55
N VAL A 21 1.32 0.69 6.64
CA VAL A 21 0.95 1.26 5.34
C VAL A 21 -0.53 1.08 5.07
N ILE A 22 -1.08 1.95 4.23
CA ILE A 22 -2.46 1.89 3.77
C ILE A 22 -2.47 2.21 2.27
N GLN A 23 -3.22 1.45 1.51
CA GLN A 23 -3.42 1.66 0.09
C GLN A 23 -4.89 1.55 -0.25
N PRO A 24 -5.66 2.64 -0.12
CA PRO A 24 -7.08 2.64 -0.45
C PRO A 24 -7.30 2.41 -1.94
N THR A 25 -8.33 1.65 -2.27
CA THR A 25 -8.79 1.48 -3.65
C THR A 25 -9.90 2.47 -3.92
N VAL A 26 -9.84 3.13 -5.08
CA VAL A 26 -10.83 4.08 -5.52
C VAL A 26 -11.45 3.64 -6.84
N SER A 27 -12.60 4.21 -7.18
CA SER A 27 -13.29 3.99 -8.44
C SER A 27 -13.14 5.19 -9.37
N GLY A 28 -13.87 5.20 -10.46
CA GLY A 28 -13.84 6.29 -11.43
C GLY A 28 -13.08 5.95 -12.72
N PHE A 29 -12.69 4.71 -12.87
CA PHE A 29 -12.00 4.22 -14.06
C PHE A 29 -12.88 3.24 -14.83
N SER A 30 -12.62 3.15 -16.13
CA SER A 30 -13.23 2.17 -17.04
C SER A 30 -12.15 1.32 -17.70
N GLY A 31 -12.54 0.16 -18.23
CA GLY A 31 -11.61 -0.77 -18.85
C GLY A 31 -10.89 -1.67 -17.84
N ALA A 32 -10.19 -2.67 -18.35
CA ALA A 32 -9.43 -3.59 -17.52
C ALA A 32 -8.07 -2.99 -17.15
N LEU A 33 -7.58 -3.30 -15.94
CA LEU A 33 -6.23 -2.93 -15.52
C LEU A 33 -5.19 -3.44 -16.51
N HIS A 34 -4.19 -2.62 -16.76
CA HIS A 34 -3.09 -2.93 -17.70
C HIS A 34 -3.53 -3.12 -19.15
N SER A 35 -4.74 -2.68 -19.49
CA SER A 35 -5.24 -2.74 -20.87
C SER A 35 -5.13 -1.36 -21.55
N ARG A 36 -5.17 -1.40 -22.86
CA ARG A 36 -5.21 -0.19 -23.70
C ARG A 36 -6.46 0.66 -23.43
N ASP A 37 -7.53 0.01 -23.01
CA ASP A 37 -8.84 0.64 -22.81
C ASP A 37 -8.99 1.23 -21.40
N PHE A 38 -8.00 1.08 -20.53
CA PHE A 38 -8.04 1.65 -19.20
C PHE A 38 -8.00 3.17 -19.28
N ALA A 39 -9.04 3.80 -18.76
CA ALA A 39 -9.21 5.24 -18.84
C ALA A 39 -9.95 5.81 -17.63
N VAL A 40 -9.81 7.10 -17.41
CA VAL A 40 -10.60 7.83 -16.42
C VAL A 40 -12.01 8.04 -16.98
N ALA A 41 -13.00 7.48 -16.30
CA ALA A 41 -14.43 7.64 -16.66
C ALA A 41 -15.08 8.76 -15.85
N ASP A 42 -14.71 8.90 -14.57
CA ASP A 42 -15.22 9.93 -13.67
C ASP A 42 -14.05 10.59 -12.93
N PRO A 43 -13.64 11.81 -13.34
CA PRO A 43 -12.53 12.52 -12.70
C PRO A 43 -12.75 12.83 -11.22
N GLN A 44 -14.00 13.03 -10.79
CA GLN A 44 -14.30 13.28 -9.38
C GLN A 44 -13.97 12.07 -8.53
N LEU A 45 -14.38 10.89 -8.97
CA LEU A 45 -14.09 9.65 -8.26
C LEU A 45 -12.62 9.20 -8.42
N ALA A 46 -12.02 9.48 -9.58
CA ALA A 46 -10.65 9.04 -9.86
C ALA A 46 -9.57 9.94 -9.23
N TYR A 47 -9.82 11.23 -9.11
CA TYR A 47 -8.81 12.20 -8.66
C TYR A 47 -9.19 12.92 -7.38
N VAL A 48 -10.40 13.47 -7.32
CA VAL A 48 -10.81 14.32 -6.19
C VAL A 48 -11.10 13.49 -4.94
N ALA A 49 -11.82 12.39 -5.09
CA ALA A 49 -12.15 11.52 -3.97
C ALA A 49 -10.89 10.92 -3.29
N PRO A 50 -9.92 10.35 -4.02
CA PRO A 50 -8.69 9.86 -3.38
C PRO A 50 -7.85 10.99 -2.76
N ALA A 51 -7.81 12.16 -3.36
CA ALA A 51 -7.09 13.31 -2.78
C ALA A 51 -7.71 13.72 -1.43
N LYS A 52 -9.04 13.77 -1.36
CA LYS A 52 -9.75 14.03 -0.10
C LYS A 52 -9.51 12.94 0.94
N LEU A 53 -9.57 11.68 0.51
CA LEU A 53 -9.33 10.53 1.39
C LEU A 53 -7.93 10.59 2.00
N MET A 54 -6.92 10.87 1.21
CA MET A 54 -5.53 11.01 1.69
C MET A 54 -5.38 12.17 2.67
N ALA A 55 -5.96 13.33 2.34
CA ALA A 55 -5.92 14.50 3.20
C ALA A 55 -6.63 14.25 4.54
N MET A 56 -7.81 13.66 4.51
CA MET A 56 -8.57 13.32 5.72
C MET A 56 -7.85 12.31 6.58
N THR A 57 -7.24 11.29 5.98
CA THR A 57 -6.42 10.31 6.70
C THR A 57 -5.24 10.97 7.39
N ALA A 58 -4.53 11.87 6.69
CA ALA A 58 -3.42 12.61 7.29
C ALA A 58 -3.88 13.49 8.45
N ILE A 59 -5.02 14.16 8.33
CA ILE A 59 -5.60 14.97 9.41
C ILE A 59 -5.92 14.08 10.62
N ASP A 60 -6.57 12.95 10.40
CA ASP A 60 -6.94 12.03 11.49
C ASP A 60 -5.72 11.49 12.24
N LEU A 61 -4.63 11.23 11.53
CA LEU A 61 -3.41 10.69 12.14
C LEU A 61 -2.58 11.75 12.86
N LEU A 62 -2.59 12.99 12.39
CA LEU A 62 -1.69 14.07 12.86
C LEU A 62 -2.36 15.07 13.78
N ALA A 63 -3.69 15.18 13.80
CA ALA A 63 -4.40 16.10 14.66
C ALA A 63 -4.21 15.75 16.15
N GLY A 64 -4.35 16.75 17.02
CA GLY A 64 -4.32 16.54 18.46
C GLY A 64 -2.99 15.98 18.99
N GLY A 65 -1.85 16.43 18.46
CA GLY A 65 -0.54 15.94 18.86
C GLY A 65 -0.15 14.59 18.25
N ALA A 66 -0.85 14.18 17.20
CA ALA A 66 -0.61 12.93 16.47
C ALA A 66 -0.86 11.65 17.30
N ASP A 67 -1.77 11.69 18.25
CA ASP A 67 -2.05 10.54 19.13
C ASP A 67 -2.48 9.30 18.35
N ARG A 68 -3.31 9.44 17.34
CA ARG A 68 -3.75 8.32 16.49
C ARG A 68 -2.60 7.78 15.64
N GLY A 69 -1.79 8.67 15.08
CA GLY A 69 -0.60 8.28 14.31
C GLY A 69 0.40 7.51 15.18
N GLU A 70 0.63 7.97 16.40
CA GLU A 70 1.48 7.27 17.37
C GLU A 70 0.90 5.91 17.77
N ALA A 71 -0.42 5.81 17.95
CA ALA A 71 -1.08 4.55 18.26
C ALA A 71 -0.90 3.53 17.11
N VAL A 72 -1.09 3.95 15.88
CA VAL A 72 -0.85 3.12 14.69
C VAL A 72 0.62 2.69 14.61
N ARG A 73 1.53 3.62 14.84
CA ARG A 73 2.96 3.34 14.85
C ARG A 73 3.34 2.28 15.89
N ARG A 74 2.75 2.34 17.08
CA ARG A 74 3.01 1.38 18.16
C ARG A 74 2.38 0.02 17.92
N ALA A 75 1.18 -0.02 17.35
CA ALA A 75 0.45 -1.26 17.08
C ALA A 75 0.99 -2.02 15.88
N GLY A 76 1.72 -1.34 14.97
CA GLY A 76 2.25 -1.95 13.76
C GLY A 76 3.32 -2.99 14.05
N VAL A 77 3.23 -4.15 13.40
CA VAL A 77 4.30 -5.13 13.39
C VAL A 77 5.44 -4.56 12.54
N ARG A 78 6.63 -4.52 13.13
CA ARG A 78 7.80 -3.95 12.46
C ARG A 78 8.93 -4.96 12.44
N ARG A 79 9.55 -5.05 11.27
CA ARG A 79 10.84 -5.66 11.12
C ARG A 79 11.89 -4.54 11.05
N THR A 80 13.08 -4.83 11.54
CA THR A 80 14.20 -3.90 11.38
C THR A 80 14.69 -3.91 9.93
N ALA A 81 15.39 -2.86 9.53
CA ALA A 81 15.99 -2.81 8.20
C ALA A 81 16.97 -3.98 7.98
N ASP A 82 17.66 -4.43 9.02
CA ASP A 82 18.55 -5.57 8.93
C ASP A 82 17.84 -6.89 8.74
N GLU A 83 16.70 -7.09 9.42
CA GLU A 83 15.83 -8.26 9.20
C GLU A 83 15.30 -8.30 7.77
N TYR A 84 14.90 -7.17 7.24
CA TYR A 84 14.44 -7.04 5.86
C TYR A 84 15.55 -7.36 4.86
N ARG A 85 16.75 -6.83 5.05
CA ARG A 85 17.92 -7.15 4.21
C ARG A 85 18.27 -8.62 4.25
N ARG A 86 18.21 -9.26 5.41
CA ARG A 86 18.46 -10.70 5.55
C ARG A 86 17.42 -11.54 4.81
N LEU A 87 16.16 -11.14 4.86
CA LEU A 87 15.10 -11.80 4.11
C LEU A 87 15.41 -11.78 2.61
N TRP A 88 15.73 -10.63 2.05
CA TRP A 88 16.08 -10.50 0.64
C TRP A 88 17.36 -11.25 0.28
N ALA A 89 18.38 -11.19 1.10
CA ALA A 89 19.62 -11.95 0.87
C ALA A 89 19.33 -13.46 0.79
N GLY A 90 18.47 -13.97 1.66
CA GLY A 90 18.04 -15.37 1.63
C GLY A 90 17.28 -15.75 0.36
N LEU A 91 16.45 -14.84 -0.16
CA LEU A 91 15.67 -15.08 -1.38
C LEU A 91 16.52 -15.00 -2.66
N LEU A 92 17.55 -14.16 -2.67
CA LEU A 92 18.39 -13.95 -3.86
C LEU A 92 19.56 -14.93 -3.96
N HIS A 93 19.95 -15.55 -2.86
CA HIS A 93 21.14 -16.41 -2.80
C HIS A 93 21.01 -17.75 -3.53
N PRO A 94 19.85 -18.40 -3.64
CA PRO A 94 19.76 -19.72 -4.29
C PRO A 94 20.08 -19.72 -5.79
N CYS A 95 19.92 -18.59 -6.45
CA CYS A 95 20.14 -18.52 -7.91
C CYS A 95 21.62 -18.46 -8.32
N ALA A 96 22.53 -18.23 -7.39
CA ALA A 96 23.96 -18.10 -7.69
C ALA A 96 24.72 -19.43 -7.69
N ASN A 97 24.14 -20.50 -7.15
CA ASN A 97 24.81 -21.78 -6.93
C ASN A 97 24.40 -22.90 -7.91
N ASP A 98 23.48 -22.64 -8.83
CA ASP A 98 22.98 -23.62 -9.79
C ASP A 98 23.57 -23.44 -11.20
N LEU A 99 24.63 -22.69 -11.33
CA LEU A 99 25.36 -22.51 -12.61
C LEU A 99 26.71 -23.19 -12.58
#